data_8756603a081db8740c660ccd30772bae
#
_entry.id   8756603a081db8740c660ccd30772bae
#
_cell.length_a   1.000
_cell.length_b   1.000
_cell.length_c   1.000
_cell.angle_alpha   90.00
_cell.angle_beta   90.00
_cell.angle_gamma   90.00
#
_symmetry.space_group_name_H-M   'P 1'
#
loop_
_entity.id
_entity.type
_entity.pdbx_description
1 polymer ?
#
loop_
_entity_poly.entity_id
_entity_poly.type
_entity_poly.pdbx_seq_one_letter_code
_entity_poly.pdbx_strand_id
1 'polypeptide(L)'
;MLTYTIHRIMIIGCGNTGLALARELEGLDLPPTIIEMDNRRAEMVAGLLPRSLVLHGDGSDPEFLKHRLEEGQIDAVVVLLEEAEKSVLIGIFAKSLGAR
;
A
#
# COMPACT_ATOMS: atom_id res chain seq x y z
N MET A 1 13.24 11.88 22.73
CA MET A 1 13.19 11.68 21.28
C MET A 1 12.11 10.69 20.91
N LEU A 2 11.34 11.04 19.91
CA LEU A 2 10.29 10.14 19.46
C LEU A 2 10.84 9.19 18.41
N THR A 3 10.52 7.92 18.59
CA THR A 3 10.87 6.92 17.60
C THR A 3 9.58 6.46 16.95
N TYR A 4 9.56 6.52 15.65
CA TYR A 4 8.38 6.16 14.90
C TYR A 4 8.62 4.85 14.17
N THR A 5 7.79 3.88 14.45
CA THR A 5 7.92 2.57 13.82
C THR A 5 6.79 2.34 12.85
N ILE A 6 7.13 1.94 11.64
CA ILE A 6 6.15 1.64 10.63
C ILE A 6 5.92 0.15 10.63
N HIS A 7 4.68 -0.25 10.82
CA HIS A 7 4.31 -1.66 10.86
C HIS A 7 3.46 -2.09 9.69
N ARG A 8 2.61 -1.20 9.20
CA ARG A 8 1.64 -1.57 8.17
C ARG A 8 1.69 -0.58 7.04
N ILE A 9 1.98 -1.09 5.86
CA ILE A 9 2.20 -0.29 4.67
C ILE A 9 1.15 -0.63 3.64
N MET A 10 0.61 0.40 2.99
CA MET A 10 -0.32 0.22 1.90
C MET A 10 0.33 0.77 0.63
N ILE A 11 0.24 0.02 -0.45
CA ILE A 11 0.72 0.46 -1.76
C ILE A 11 -0.49 0.65 -2.64
N ILE A 12 -0.64 1.84 -3.21
CA ILE A 12 -1.74 2.13 -4.12
C ILE A 12 -1.19 2.14 -5.53
N GLY A 13 -1.70 1.24 -6.34
CA GLY A 13 -1.22 1.05 -7.69
C GLY A 13 -0.07 0.07 -7.72
N CYS A 14 -0.22 -1.01 -8.47
CA CYS A 14 0.83 -2.03 -8.49
C CYS A 14 1.25 -2.37 -9.91
N GLY A 15 2.09 -1.51 -10.47
CA GLY A 15 2.79 -1.82 -11.69
C GLY A 15 4.06 -2.56 -11.35
N ASN A 16 5.02 -2.50 -12.25
CA ASN A 16 6.29 -3.19 -12.02
C ASN A 16 7.03 -2.67 -10.81
N THR A 17 7.00 -1.36 -10.60
CA THR A 17 7.66 -0.76 -9.45
C THR A 17 7.00 -1.19 -8.15
N GLY A 18 5.67 -1.20 -8.15
CA GLY A 18 4.94 -1.61 -6.96
C GLY A 18 5.19 -3.06 -6.60
N LEU A 19 5.26 -3.91 -7.62
CA LEU A 19 5.52 -5.31 -7.39
C LEU A 19 6.92 -5.52 -6.81
N ALA A 20 7.91 -4.82 -7.35
CA ALA A 20 9.27 -4.92 -6.85
C ALA A 20 9.35 -4.46 -5.40
N LEU A 21 8.70 -3.34 -5.10
CA LEU A 21 8.68 -2.83 -3.74
C LEU A 21 8.01 -3.82 -2.79
N ALA A 22 6.89 -4.38 -3.22
CA ALA A 22 6.16 -5.32 -2.38
C ALA A 22 7.00 -6.55 -2.06
N ARG A 23 7.75 -7.04 -3.04
CA ARG A 23 8.62 -8.18 -2.82
C ARG A 23 9.70 -7.86 -1.79
N GLU A 24 10.27 -6.67 -1.89
CA GLU A 24 11.26 -6.25 -0.91
C GLU A 24 10.66 -6.19 0.48
N LEU A 25 9.44 -5.66 0.58
CA LEU A 25 8.80 -5.56 1.87
C LEU A 25 8.45 -6.91 2.45
N GLU A 26 8.03 -7.85 1.59
CA GLU A 26 7.77 -9.20 2.08
C GLU A 26 9.05 -9.81 2.63
N GLY A 27 10.17 -9.55 1.97
CA GLY A 27 11.46 -10.04 2.42
C GLY A 27 11.91 -9.44 3.73
N LEU A 28 11.41 -8.25 4.05
CA LEU A 28 11.72 -7.59 5.31
C LEU A 28 10.70 -7.91 6.39
N ASP A 29 9.80 -8.84 6.11
CA ASP A 29 8.76 -9.24 7.05
C ASP A 29 7.74 -8.13 7.27
N LEU A 30 7.54 -7.31 6.25
CA LEU A 30 6.57 -6.22 6.26
C LEU A 30 5.64 -6.34 5.05
N PRO A 31 4.88 -7.44 4.94
CA PRO A 31 4.04 -7.64 3.77
C PRO A 31 3.01 -6.51 3.67
N PRO A 32 2.93 -5.85 2.51
CA PRO A 32 2.04 -4.71 2.37
C PRO A 32 0.62 -5.10 2.04
N THR A 33 -0.29 -4.13 2.19
CA THR A 33 -1.62 -4.21 1.62
C THR A 33 -1.56 -3.45 0.31
N ILE A 34 -2.04 -4.05 -0.76
CA ILE A 34 -1.97 -3.46 -2.09
C ILE A 34 -3.36 -3.18 -2.62
N ILE A 35 -3.57 -1.96 -3.11
CA ILE A 35 -4.82 -1.58 -3.74
C ILE A 35 -4.54 -1.47 -5.23
N GLU A 36 -5.24 -2.27 -6.02
CA GLU A 36 -5.05 -2.27 -7.46
C GLU A 36 -6.40 -2.14 -8.15
N MET A 37 -6.49 -1.19 -9.07
CA MET A 37 -7.75 -0.89 -9.74
C MET A 37 -8.08 -1.88 -10.85
N ASP A 38 -7.07 -2.42 -11.49
CA ASP A 38 -7.26 -3.38 -12.57
C ASP A 38 -7.43 -4.77 -11.98
N ASN A 39 -8.59 -5.37 -12.21
CA ASN A 39 -8.91 -6.66 -11.63
C ASN A 39 -7.94 -7.76 -12.04
N ARG A 40 -7.57 -7.80 -13.32
CA ARG A 40 -6.63 -8.82 -13.79
C ARG A 40 -5.28 -8.65 -13.16
N ARG A 41 -4.84 -7.40 -13.06
CA ARG A 41 -3.56 -7.12 -12.44
C ARG A 41 -3.57 -7.51 -10.97
N ALA A 42 -4.68 -7.22 -10.29
CA ALA A 42 -4.81 -7.58 -8.88
C ALA A 42 -4.68 -9.08 -8.70
N GLU A 43 -5.33 -9.85 -9.56
CA GLU A 43 -5.24 -11.30 -9.46
C GLU A 43 -3.83 -11.81 -9.71
N MET A 44 -3.17 -11.23 -10.71
CA MET A 44 -1.81 -11.63 -11.01
C MET A 44 -0.87 -11.33 -9.87
N VAL A 45 -0.98 -10.13 -9.33
CA VAL A 45 -0.12 -9.70 -8.24
C VAL A 45 -0.36 -10.54 -6.99
N ALA A 46 -1.61 -10.86 -6.72
CA ALA A 46 -1.94 -11.71 -5.58
C ALA A 46 -1.25 -13.06 -5.68
N GLY A 47 -1.13 -13.59 -6.90
CA GLY A 47 -0.46 -14.86 -7.10
C GLY A 47 1.04 -14.78 -6.93
N LEU A 48 1.61 -13.59 -7.07
CA LEU A 48 3.06 -13.41 -6.97
C LEU A 48 3.50 -12.97 -5.59
N LEU A 49 2.58 -12.55 -4.74
CA LEU A 49 2.90 -12.01 -3.43
C LEU A 49 2.12 -12.76 -2.36
N PRO A 50 2.60 -13.94 -1.99
CA PRO A 50 1.82 -14.82 -1.11
C PRO A 50 1.58 -14.28 0.28
N ARG A 51 2.38 -13.33 0.73
CA ARG A 51 2.22 -12.79 2.08
C ARG A 51 1.45 -11.48 2.12
N SER A 52 1.24 -10.87 0.97
CA SER A 52 0.60 -9.56 0.90
C SER A 52 -0.91 -9.71 0.73
N LEU A 53 -1.64 -8.70 1.19
CA LEU A 53 -3.08 -8.64 0.97
C LEU A 53 -3.31 -7.75 -0.24
N VAL A 54 -3.89 -8.31 -1.29
CA VAL A 54 -4.13 -7.57 -2.52
C VAL A 54 -5.64 -7.35 -2.66
N LEU A 55 -6.04 -6.10 -2.76
CA LEU A 55 -7.43 -5.73 -2.86
C LEU A 55 -7.68 -5.04 -4.19
N HIS A 56 -8.76 -5.43 -4.83
CA HIS A 56 -9.20 -4.79 -6.07
C HIS A 56 -10.06 -3.59 -5.68
N GLY A 57 -9.64 -2.41 -6.10
CA GLY A 57 -10.37 -1.22 -5.77
C GLY A 57 -9.74 0.02 -6.34
N ASP A 58 -10.46 1.12 -6.21
CA ASP A 58 -10.01 2.41 -6.71
C ASP A 58 -9.41 3.21 -5.55
N GLY A 59 -8.08 3.32 -5.56
CA GLY A 59 -7.38 4.03 -4.49
C GLY A 59 -7.59 5.52 -4.51
N SER A 60 -8.24 6.06 -5.55
CA SER A 60 -8.55 7.49 -5.59
C SER A 60 -9.92 7.78 -5.00
N ASP A 61 -10.69 6.77 -4.67
CA ASP A 61 -11.99 6.95 -4.05
C ASP A 61 -11.78 7.20 -2.55
N PRO A 62 -12.11 8.40 -2.07
CA PRO A 62 -11.81 8.75 -0.68
C PRO A 62 -12.52 7.86 0.33
N GLU A 63 -13.75 7.47 0.04
CA GLU A 63 -14.50 6.62 0.96
C GLU A 63 -13.88 5.25 1.08
N PHE A 64 -13.55 4.66 -0.07
CA PHE A 64 -12.92 3.36 -0.09
C PHE A 64 -11.58 3.41 0.64
N LEU A 65 -10.80 4.41 0.33
CA LEU A 65 -9.46 4.52 0.91
C LEU A 65 -9.53 4.73 2.41
N LYS A 66 -10.39 5.63 2.85
CA LYS A 66 -10.52 5.92 4.27
C LYS A 66 -10.88 4.66 5.04
N HIS A 67 -11.84 3.91 4.52
CA HIS A 67 -12.28 2.70 5.18
C HIS A 67 -11.14 1.69 5.29
N ARG A 68 -10.38 1.53 4.20
CA ARG A 68 -9.29 0.57 4.20
C ARG A 68 -8.14 0.99 5.09
N LEU A 69 -7.87 2.29 5.16
CA LEU A 69 -6.82 2.78 6.03
C LEU A 69 -7.14 2.53 7.51
N GLU A 70 -8.38 2.79 7.87
CA GLU A 70 -8.79 2.59 9.25
C GLU A 70 -8.87 1.11 9.61
N GLU A 71 -9.48 0.34 8.74
CA GLU A 71 -9.64 -1.09 8.98
C GLU A 71 -8.29 -1.78 9.09
N GLY A 72 -7.36 -1.41 8.21
CA GLY A 72 -6.05 -2.04 8.17
C GLY A 72 -5.05 -1.45 9.14
N GLN A 73 -5.42 -0.37 9.81
CA GLN A 73 -4.49 0.32 10.73
C GLN A 73 -3.19 0.66 10.01
N ILE A 74 -3.33 1.29 8.85
CA ILE A 74 -2.19 1.59 7.99
C ILE A 74 -1.38 2.74 8.56
N ASP A 75 -0.07 2.58 8.57
CA ASP A 75 0.86 3.59 9.06
C ASP A 75 1.45 4.43 7.95
N ALA A 76 1.65 3.83 6.79
CA ALA A 76 2.30 4.51 5.68
C ALA A 76 1.65 4.10 4.38
N VAL A 77 1.55 5.04 3.45
CA VAL A 77 0.99 4.78 2.14
C VAL A 77 1.98 5.20 1.08
N VAL A 78 2.19 4.32 0.11
CA VAL A 78 3.01 4.61 -1.05
C VAL A 78 2.07 4.66 -2.25
N VAL A 79 2.03 5.80 -2.93
CA VAL A 79 1.19 5.96 -4.10
C VAL A 79 2.08 5.96 -5.32
N LEU A 80 1.83 5.02 -6.22
CA LEU A 80 2.61 4.89 -7.45
C LEU A 80 1.74 5.34 -8.61
N LEU A 81 2.16 6.41 -9.25
CA LEU A 81 1.41 7.00 -10.34
C LEU A 81 1.90 6.45 -11.65
N GLU A 82 1.00 5.83 -12.37
CA GLU A 82 1.35 5.15 -13.59
C GLU A 82 1.89 6.09 -14.66
N GLU A 83 1.26 7.22 -14.80
CA GLU A 83 1.64 8.17 -15.85
C GLU A 83 2.99 8.79 -15.59
N ALA A 84 3.34 8.88 -14.34
CA ALA A 84 4.63 9.44 -13.98
C ALA A 84 5.33 8.38 -13.19
N GLU A 85 5.65 7.31 -13.87
CA GLU A 85 6.24 6.16 -13.19
C GLU A 85 7.48 6.50 -12.42
N LYS A 86 7.98 7.70 -12.62
CA LYS A 86 9.13 8.12 -11.84
C LYS A 86 8.71 8.80 -10.56
N SER A 87 7.43 9.07 -10.42
CA SER A 87 6.95 9.79 -9.24
C SER A 87 6.38 8.83 -8.24
N VAL A 88 6.89 8.91 -7.04
CA VAL A 88 6.40 8.11 -5.95
C VAL A 88 6.03 9.05 -4.83
N LEU A 89 4.77 8.98 -4.41
CA LEU A 89 4.32 9.79 -3.30
C LEU A 89 4.24 8.89 -2.07
N ILE A 90 4.88 9.31 -1.02
CA ILE A 90 4.87 8.56 0.21
C ILE A 90 4.21 9.39 1.28
N GLY A 91 3.14 8.86 1.81
CA GLY A 91 2.45 9.50 2.91
C GLY A 91 2.57 8.66 4.15
N ILE A 92 2.94 9.27 5.24
CA ILE A 92 3.02 8.60 6.51
C ILE A 92 1.91 9.13 7.37
N PHE A 93 1.00 8.24 7.75
CA PHE A 93 -0.09 8.62 8.62
C PHE A 93 0.35 8.33 10.02
N ALA A 94 0.72 9.36 10.69
CA ALA A 94 1.11 9.19 12.06
C ALA A 94 -0.13 8.88 12.84
N LYS A 95 -0.49 7.64 12.82
CA LYS A 95 -1.61 7.19 13.56
C LYS A 95 -1.56 7.69 14.96
N SER A 96 -0.37 7.74 15.47
CA SER A 96 -0.18 8.29 16.77
C SER A 96 -0.54 9.76 16.78
N LEU A 97 -0.48 10.41 15.66
CA LEU A 97 -0.89 11.81 15.61
C LEU A 97 -2.38 11.93 15.50
N GLY A 98 -2.92 11.13 14.64
CA GLY A 98 -4.31 11.30 14.35
C GLY A 98 -5.19 10.55 15.28
N ALA A 99 -4.74 9.44 15.68
CA ALA A 99 -5.65 8.53 16.31
C ALA A 99 -5.75 8.72 17.79
N ARG A 100 -4.97 9.54 18.26
CA ARG A 100 -5.10 9.55 19.72
C ARG A 100 -5.09 10.82 20.27
#